data_e2b806208a094f18abac859f21482cad
#
_entry.id   e2b806208a094f18abac859f21482cad
#
_cell.length_a   1.000
_cell.length_b   1.000
_cell.length_c   1.000
_cell.angle_alpha   90.00
_cell.angle_beta   90.00
_cell.angle_gamma   90.00
#
_symmetry.space_group_name_H-M   'P 1'
#
loop_
_entity.id
_entity.type
_entity.pdbx_description
1 polymer ?
#
loop_
_entity_poly.entity_id
_entity_poly.type
_entity_poly.pdbx_seq_one_letter_code
_entity_poly.pdbx_strand_id
1 'polypeptide(L)'
;MLLGKDVDEVLERHLDIGGNLFKGIRHAGSWDSSNMINNSHHNPPKDMYLMKEFGEGLKILSGKGLVFEAWQYHHQLLQVAHLASNNPDLIIVLDHFSGPLGIGSYATIKEQVYKNWKKDLKELSQYKNVFAKLGGLAMPINGLGFEANPNPPT
;
A
#
# COMPACT_ATOMS: atom_id res chain seq x y z
N MET A 1 -1.61 6.10 -11.51
CA MET A 1 -3.02 5.66 -11.37
C MET A 1 -4.00 6.85 -11.37
N LEU A 2 -3.67 7.98 -10.75
CA LEU A 2 -4.56 9.17 -10.73
C LEU A 2 -4.81 9.84 -12.10
N LEU A 3 -4.12 9.42 -13.14
CA LEU A 3 -4.41 9.84 -14.52
C LEU A 3 -5.65 9.15 -15.10
N GLY A 4 -6.27 8.24 -14.36
CA GLY A 4 -7.40 7.48 -14.86
C GLY A 4 -7.03 6.70 -16.11
N LYS A 5 -7.83 6.86 -17.17
CA LYS A 5 -7.60 6.17 -18.45
C LYS A 5 -6.34 6.63 -19.17
N ASP A 6 -5.89 7.87 -18.94
CA ASP A 6 -4.70 8.42 -19.60
C ASP A 6 -3.38 7.78 -19.10
N VAL A 7 -3.44 6.94 -18.06
CA VAL A 7 -2.29 6.16 -17.61
C VAL A 7 -1.84 5.13 -18.65
N ASP A 8 -2.70 4.78 -19.59
CA ASP A 8 -2.42 3.77 -20.62
C ASP A 8 -1.15 4.11 -21.42
N GLU A 9 -1.07 5.32 -21.94
CA GLU A 9 0.10 5.78 -22.71
C GLU A 9 1.39 5.77 -21.87
N VAL A 10 1.28 6.11 -20.58
CA VAL A 10 2.44 6.08 -19.67
C VAL A 10 2.92 4.65 -19.47
N LEU A 11 2.01 3.70 -19.27
CA LEU A 11 2.36 2.29 -19.08
C LEU A 11 2.96 1.67 -20.34
N GLU A 12 2.41 2.00 -21.53
CA GLU A 12 2.98 1.56 -22.81
C GLU A 12 4.44 2.00 -22.96
N ARG A 13 4.75 3.27 -22.70
CA ARG A 13 6.14 3.76 -22.75
C ARG A 13 7.06 3.00 -21.79
N HIS A 14 6.58 2.65 -20.61
CA HIS A 14 7.36 1.84 -19.67
C HIS A 14 7.57 0.40 -20.16
N LEU A 15 6.56 -0.19 -20.78
CA LEU A 15 6.64 -1.51 -21.40
C LEU A 15 7.61 -1.53 -22.57
N ASP A 16 7.57 -0.51 -23.42
CA ASP A 16 8.48 -0.38 -24.57
C ASP A 16 9.95 -0.31 -24.14
N ILE A 17 10.24 0.44 -23.08
CA ILE A 17 11.60 0.62 -22.56
C ILE A 17 12.05 -0.57 -21.71
N GLY A 18 11.18 -1.02 -20.80
CA GLY A 18 11.50 -2.02 -19.79
C GLY A 18 11.29 -3.46 -20.27
N GLY A 19 10.49 -3.66 -21.31
CA GLY A 19 10.14 -4.98 -21.82
C GLY A 19 9.70 -5.93 -20.71
N ASN A 20 10.21 -7.12 -20.71
CA ASN A 20 9.90 -8.14 -19.71
C ASN A 20 10.40 -7.84 -18.28
N LEU A 21 11.19 -6.79 -18.08
CA LEU A 21 11.66 -6.36 -16.75
C LEU A 21 10.65 -5.48 -16.05
N PHE A 22 9.78 -4.78 -16.78
CA PHE A 22 8.71 -3.98 -16.20
C PHE A 22 7.53 -4.88 -15.80
N LYS A 23 7.35 -5.10 -14.51
CA LYS A 23 6.35 -6.03 -13.97
C LYS A 23 5.13 -5.34 -13.34
N GLY A 24 5.22 -4.07 -13.05
CA GLY A 24 4.14 -3.35 -12.41
C GLY A 24 4.58 -2.02 -11.86
N ILE A 25 3.71 -1.41 -11.10
CA ILE A 25 3.97 -0.12 -10.48
C ILE A 25 3.67 -0.13 -8.99
N ARG A 26 4.37 0.73 -8.27
CA ARG A 26 4.00 1.16 -6.92
C ARG A 26 3.40 2.56 -6.99
N HIS A 27 2.24 2.73 -6.36
CA HIS A 27 1.68 4.05 -6.14
C HIS A 27 1.30 4.18 -4.66
N ALA A 28 2.18 4.82 -3.91
CA ALA A 28 2.04 4.96 -2.47
C ALA A 28 0.89 5.88 -2.11
N GLY A 29 -0.05 5.37 -1.34
CA GLY A 29 -1.25 6.06 -0.87
C GLY A 29 -1.27 6.28 0.63
N SER A 30 -0.14 6.07 1.33
CA SER A 30 -0.08 6.23 2.79
C SER A 30 -0.38 7.67 3.17
N TRP A 31 -1.48 7.84 3.88
CA TRP A 31 -2.00 9.13 4.33
C TRP A 31 -2.49 9.04 5.77
N ASP A 32 -2.19 10.06 6.55
CA ASP A 32 -2.72 10.27 7.90
C ASP A 32 -3.00 11.74 8.11
N SER A 33 -4.00 12.07 8.94
CA SER A 33 -4.37 13.46 9.25
C SER A 33 -3.40 14.13 10.21
N SER A 34 -2.60 13.37 10.94
CA SER A 34 -1.63 13.90 11.89
C SER A 34 -0.39 14.40 11.17
N ASN A 35 0.01 15.64 11.45
CA ASN A 35 1.27 16.22 10.99
C ASN A 35 2.52 15.56 11.60
N MET A 36 2.35 14.68 12.59
CA MET A 36 3.42 13.86 13.18
C MET A 36 3.70 12.60 12.37
N ILE A 37 2.85 12.28 11.40
CA ILE A 37 2.98 11.12 10.52
C ILE A 37 3.30 11.62 9.10
N ASN A 38 4.41 11.14 8.55
CA ASN A 38 4.76 11.49 7.18
C ASN A 38 3.86 10.76 6.20
N ASN A 39 3.08 11.50 5.44
CA ASN A 39 2.40 10.97 4.26
C ASN A 39 3.42 10.59 3.20
N SER A 40 3.05 9.75 2.24
CA SER A 40 3.97 9.38 1.16
C SER A 40 4.60 10.61 0.51
N HIS A 41 5.80 10.47 -0.01
CA HIS A 41 6.62 11.55 -0.57
C HIS A 41 5.93 12.41 -1.65
N HIS A 42 4.83 11.95 -2.22
CA HIS A 42 3.99 12.71 -3.15
C HIS A 42 2.78 13.37 -2.47
N ASN A 43 2.70 13.30 -1.16
CA ASN A 43 1.58 13.80 -0.36
C ASN A 43 0.22 13.40 -0.98
N PRO A 44 -0.10 12.10 -1.02
CA PRO A 44 -1.30 11.62 -1.68
C PRO A 44 -2.56 12.24 -1.07
N PRO A 45 -3.62 12.46 -1.84
CA PRO A 45 -4.89 12.90 -1.27
C PRO A 45 -5.45 11.84 -0.31
N LYS A 46 -6.20 12.31 0.66
CA LYS A 46 -6.98 11.40 1.53
C LYS A 46 -7.83 10.47 0.66
N ASP A 47 -7.91 9.21 1.09
CA ASP A 47 -8.74 8.19 0.43
C ASP A 47 -8.42 7.98 -1.07
N MET A 48 -7.17 8.21 -1.46
CA MET A 48 -6.71 8.11 -2.85
C MET A 48 -7.13 6.80 -3.54
N TYR A 49 -7.07 5.68 -2.82
CA TYR A 49 -7.42 4.36 -3.38
C TYR A 49 -8.93 4.19 -3.66
N LEU A 50 -9.78 5.05 -3.10
CA LEU A 50 -11.22 5.06 -3.35
C LEU A 50 -11.63 6.01 -4.50
N MET A 51 -10.68 6.78 -5.04
CA MET A 51 -10.98 7.73 -6.12
C MET A 51 -11.28 6.97 -7.42
N LYS A 52 -12.25 7.51 -8.17
CA LYS A 52 -12.70 6.92 -9.44
C LYS A 52 -11.55 6.78 -10.44
N GLU A 53 -10.76 7.82 -10.59
CA GLU A 53 -9.62 7.87 -11.50
C GLU A 53 -8.59 6.80 -11.14
N PHE A 54 -8.36 6.57 -9.85
CA PHE A 54 -7.46 5.51 -9.37
C PHE A 54 -7.95 4.13 -9.81
N GLY A 55 -9.24 3.86 -9.62
CA GLY A 55 -9.87 2.61 -10.05
C GLY A 55 -9.84 2.41 -11.57
N GLU A 56 -10.05 3.47 -12.35
CA GLU A 56 -9.93 3.43 -13.82
C GLU A 56 -8.50 3.08 -14.25
N GLY A 57 -7.50 3.70 -13.62
CA GLY A 57 -6.10 3.39 -13.88
C GLY A 57 -5.71 1.96 -13.52
N LEU A 58 -6.24 1.40 -12.42
CA LEU A 58 -6.00 0.00 -12.05
C LEU A 58 -6.59 -0.99 -13.06
N LYS A 59 -7.73 -0.69 -13.68
CA LYS A 59 -8.29 -1.52 -14.74
C LYS A 59 -7.37 -1.59 -15.96
N ILE A 60 -6.75 -0.47 -16.33
CA ILE A 60 -5.76 -0.44 -17.41
C ILE A 60 -4.53 -1.29 -17.03
N LEU A 61 -4.02 -1.10 -15.81
CA LEU A 61 -2.88 -1.87 -15.30
C LEU A 61 -3.16 -3.38 -15.33
N SER A 62 -4.34 -3.80 -14.86
CA SER A 62 -4.81 -5.18 -14.86
C SER A 62 -4.89 -5.74 -16.29
N GLY A 63 -5.47 -4.99 -17.22
CA GLY A 63 -5.58 -5.38 -18.62
C GLY A 63 -4.24 -5.62 -19.31
N LYS A 64 -3.15 -5.03 -18.81
CA LYS A 64 -1.78 -5.25 -19.28
C LYS A 64 -1.05 -6.39 -18.55
N GLY A 65 -1.70 -7.08 -17.62
CA GLY A 65 -1.08 -8.13 -16.81
C GLY A 65 0.00 -7.64 -15.85
N LEU A 66 -0.04 -6.37 -15.49
CA LEU A 66 0.92 -5.73 -14.58
C LEU A 66 0.45 -5.81 -13.14
N VAL A 67 1.41 -5.81 -12.20
CA VAL A 67 1.18 -5.89 -10.76
C VAL A 67 1.02 -4.49 -10.17
N PHE A 68 0.15 -4.35 -9.19
CA PHE A 68 0.04 -3.14 -8.37
C PHE A 68 0.67 -3.38 -6.99
N GLU A 69 1.67 -2.58 -6.60
CA GLU A 69 2.21 -2.54 -5.25
C GLU A 69 1.54 -1.42 -4.45
N ALA A 70 0.86 -1.80 -3.37
CA ALA A 70 0.12 -0.91 -2.49
C ALA A 70 0.95 -0.60 -1.24
N TRP A 71 1.36 0.67 -1.06
CA TRP A 71 1.93 1.18 0.16
C TRP A 71 0.97 2.15 0.83
N GLN A 72 0.39 1.74 1.95
CA GLN A 72 -0.55 2.53 2.75
C GLN A 72 -0.37 2.20 4.23
N TYR A 73 -0.99 2.97 5.11
CA TYR A 73 -1.01 2.69 6.54
C TYR A 73 -2.11 1.70 6.93
N HIS A 74 -1.98 1.11 8.11
CA HIS A 74 -2.86 0.05 8.61
C HIS A 74 -4.36 0.41 8.56
N HIS A 75 -4.71 1.66 8.86
CA HIS A 75 -6.11 2.13 8.86
C HIS A 75 -6.70 2.31 7.46
N GLN A 76 -5.88 2.17 6.41
CA GLN A 76 -6.31 2.21 5.02
C GLN A 76 -6.44 0.81 4.38
N LEU A 77 -6.23 -0.27 5.14
CA LEU A 77 -6.26 -1.65 4.63
C LEU A 77 -7.58 -2.00 3.93
N LEU A 78 -8.72 -1.54 4.45
CA LEU A 78 -10.01 -1.81 3.82
C LEU A 78 -10.20 -1.10 2.48
N GLN A 79 -9.44 -0.05 2.20
CA GLN A 79 -9.39 0.54 0.86
C GLN A 79 -8.75 -0.42 -0.14
N VAL A 80 -7.72 -1.17 0.29
CA VAL A 80 -7.11 -2.21 -0.55
C VAL A 80 -8.07 -3.38 -0.78
N ALA A 81 -8.87 -3.76 0.22
CA ALA A 81 -9.93 -4.75 0.06
C ALA A 81 -10.94 -4.31 -1.02
N HIS A 82 -11.32 -3.03 -1.01
CA HIS A 82 -12.15 -2.45 -2.07
C HIS A 82 -11.50 -2.55 -3.45
N LEU A 83 -10.20 -2.23 -3.56
CA LEU A 83 -9.49 -2.37 -4.83
C LEU A 83 -9.44 -3.83 -5.30
N ALA A 84 -9.15 -4.77 -4.39
CA ALA A 84 -9.06 -6.19 -4.69
C ALA A 84 -10.38 -6.78 -5.18
N SER A 85 -11.49 -6.40 -4.54
CA SER A 85 -12.83 -6.87 -4.92
C SER A 85 -13.28 -6.35 -6.29
N ASN A 86 -12.90 -5.11 -6.63
CA ASN A 86 -13.27 -4.48 -7.90
C ASN A 86 -12.33 -4.84 -9.07
N ASN A 87 -11.21 -5.49 -8.78
CA ASN A 87 -10.21 -5.88 -9.78
C ASN A 87 -9.70 -7.31 -9.48
N PRO A 88 -10.55 -8.35 -9.63
CA PRO A 88 -10.22 -9.72 -9.22
C PRO A 88 -9.04 -10.33 -9.99
N ASP A 89 -8.78 -9.85 -11.20
CA ASP A 89 -7.70 -10.32 -12.07
C ASP A 89 -6.38 -9.56 -11.83
N LEU A 90 -6.40 -8.46 -11.05
CA LEU A 90 -5.21 -7.67 -10.73
C LEU A 90 -4.47 -8.28 -9.54
N ILE A 91 -3.21 -8.60 -9.70
CA ILE A 91 -2.34 -8.94 -8.57
C ILE A 91 -2.01 -7.66 -7.79
N ILE A 92 -2.40 -7.63 -6.52
CA ILE A 92 -2.09 -6.55 -5.58
C ILE A 92 -1.10 -7.06 -4.54
N VAL A 93 0.00 -6.35 -4.36
CA VAL A 93 1.03 -6.69 -3.38
C VAL A 93 1.08 -5.62 -2.29
N LEU A 94 0.82 -6.03 -1.05
CA LEU A 94 0.96 -5.17 0.12
C LEU A 94 2.44 -4.94 0.43
N ASP A 95 2.87 -3.69 0.41
CA ASP A 95 4.21 -3.34 0.86
C ASP A 95 4.29 -3.27 2.39
N HIS A 96 5.40 -3.75 2.93
CA HIS A 96 5.81 -3.55 4.33
C HIS A 96 4.71 -3.87 5.35
N PHE A 97 3.97 -4.97 5.13
CA PHE A 97 2.84 -5.38 5.97
C PHE A 97 1.78 -4.29 6.18
N SER A 98 1.67 -3.33 5.25
CA SER A 98 0.69 -2.23 5.33
C SER A 98 0.90 -1.28 6.52
N GLY A 99 2.14 -1.04 6.88
CA GLY A 99 2.59 0.04 7.77
C GLY A 99 1.76 0.24 9.05
N PRO A 100 1.72 -0.73 9.98
CA PRO A 100 1.08 -0.48 11.28
C PRO A 100 1.81 0.65 12.01
N LEU A 101 1.13 1.76 12.26
CA LEU A 101 1.70 2.95 12.88
C LEU A 101 1.93 2.74 14.38
N GLY A 102 3.12 3.12 14.87
CA GLY A 102 3.47 3.03 16.29
C GLY A 102 4.14 4.29 16.85
N ILE A 103 4.12 5.39 16.09
CA ILE A 103 4.68 6.69 16.49
C ILE A 103 3.58 7.76 16.54
N GLY A 104 3.93 8.97 16.97
CA GLY A 104 2.99 10.09 17.06
C GLY A 104 1.79 9.74 17.94
N SER A 105 0.59 10.03 17.48
CA SER A 105 -0.67 9.72 18.14
C SER A 105 -0.91 8.21 18.36
N TYR A 106 -0.20 7.35 17.65
CA TYR A 106 -0.33 5.89 17.76
C TYR A 106 0.62 5.27 18.79
N ALA A 107 1.59 6.03 19.31
CA ALA A 107 2.61 5.51 20.23
C ALA A 107 2.03 4.91 21.52
N THR A 108 0.94 5.49 22.03
CA THR A 108 0.27 5.07 23.28
C THR A 108 -0.83 4.02 23.09
N ILE A 109 -1.20 3.71 21.83
CA ILE A 109 -2.30 2.79 21.50
C ILE A 109 -1.83 1.64 20.59
N LYS A 110 -0.56 1.26 20.65
CA LYS A 110 0.03 0.23 19.78
C LYS A 110 -0.73 -1.09 19.81
N GLU A 111 -1.22 -1.53 20.97
CA GLU A 111 -2.05 -2.75 21.05
C GLU A 111 -3.34 -2.65 20.26
N GLN A 112 -4.00 -1.48 20.28
CA GLN A 112 -5.22 -1.28 19.50
C GLN A 112 -4.92 -1.25 18.00
N VAL A 113 -3.81 -0.57 17.61
CA VAL A 113 -3.31 -0.58 16.23
C VAL A 113 -3.09 -2.02 15.77
N TYR A 114 -2.37 -2.83 16.58
CA TYR A 114 -2.10 -4.23 16.24
C TYR A 114 -3.38 -5.07 16.10
N LYS A 115 -4.34 -4.91 16.99
CA LYS A 115 -5.62 -5.63 16.93
C LYS A 115 -6.40 -5.28 15.67
N ASN A 116 -6.49 -4.00 15.33
CA ASN A 116 -7.19 -3.53 14.14
C ASN A 116 -6.47 -4.00 12.86
N TRP A 117 -5.16 -3.78 12.77
CA TRP A 117 -4.33 -4.24 11.66
C TRP A 117 -4.45 -5.74 11.41
N LYS A 118 -4.37 -6.57 12.47
CA LYS A 118 -4.53 -8.02 12.37
C LYS A 118 -5.93 -8.42 11.87
N LYS A 119 -6.97 -7.74 12.36
CA LYS A 119 -8.35 -7.97 11.92
C LYS A 119 -8.50 -7.67 10.42
N ASP A 120 -8.00 -6.52 9.98
CA ASP A 120 -8.17 -6.05 8.60
C ASP A 120 -7.29 -6.85 7.62
N LEU A 121 -6.10 -7.30 8.05
CA LEU A 121 -5.30 -8.26 7.27
C LEU A 121 -6.01 -9.61 7.11
N LYS A 122 -6.68 -10.08 8.17
CA LYS A 122 -7.48 -11.32 8.08
C LYS A 122 -8.61 -11.19 7.08
N GLU A 123 -9.25 -10.03 7.00
CA GLU A 123 -10.26 -9.76 5.97
C GLU A 123 -9.62 -9.75 4.57
N LEU A 124 -8.49 -9.06 4.42
CA LEU A 124 -7.76 -9.02 3.16
C LEU A 124 -7.29 -10.40 2.68
N SER A 125 -6.95 -11.31 3.59
CA SER A 125 -6.49 -12.66 3.26
C SER A 125 -7.53 -13.53 2.55
N GLN A 126 -8.78 -13.10 2.47
CA GLN A 126 -9.84 -13.77 1.71
C GLN A 126 -9.75 -13.49 0.20
N TYR A 127 -9.04 -12.44 -0.21
CA TYR A 127 -8.86 -12.09 -1.61
C TYR A 127 -7.67 -12.82 -2.20
N LYS A 128 -7.91 -13.74 -3.15
CA LYS A 128 -6.89 -14.59 -3.75
C LYS A 128 -5.87 -13.82 -4.59
N ASN A 129 -6.21 -12.61 -4.99
CA ASN A 129 -5.37 -11.72 -5.78
C ASN A 129 -4.52 -10.75 -4.92
N VAL A 130 -4.53 -10.90 -3.59
CA VAL A 130 -3.74 -10.08 -2.67
C VAL A 130 -2.59 -10.90 -2.08
N PHE A 131 -1.39 -10.35 -2.17
CA PHE A 131 -0.14 -10.90 -1.64
C PHE A 131 0.51 -9.89 -0.70
N ALA A 132 1.43 -10.32 0.16
CA ALA A 132 2.14 -9.42 1.07
C ALA A 132 3.65 -9.65 1.01
N LYS A 133 4.42 -8.57 1.00
CA LYS A 133 5.87 -8.62 1.20
C LYS A 133 6.17 -8.77 2.69
N LEU A 134 6.91 -9.82 3.00
CA LEU A 134 7.36 -10.13 4.38
C LEU A 134 8.61 -9.29 4.71
N GLY A 135 8.40 -8.02 5.03
CA GLY A 135 9.48 -7.09 5.37
C GLY A 135 8.95 -5.74 5.83
N GLY A 136 9.82 -4.88 6.34
CA GLY A 136 9.50 -3.49 6.68
C GLY A 136 8.86 -3.26 8.06
N LEU A 137 8.59 -4.29 8.87
CA LEU A 137 8.05 -4.09 10.22
C LEU A 137 9.03 -3.42 11.19
N ALA A 138 10.33 -3.45 10.89
CA ALA A 138 11.35 -2.78 11.70
C ALA A 138 11.56 -1.29 11.32
N MET A 139 10.75 -0.74 10.42
CA MET A 139 10.85 0.69 10.10
C MET A 139 10.50 1.56 11.31
N PRO A 140 11.16 2.73 11.48
CA PRO A 140 10.92 3.65 12.61
C PRO A 140 9.45 4.02 12.79
N ILE A 141 8.71 4.14 11.70
CA ILE A 141 7.28 4.49 11.69
C ILE A 141 6.40 3.47 12.45
N ASN A 142 6.85 2.21 12.54
CA ASN A 142 6.16 1.17 13.29
C ASN A 142 6.38 1.30 14.81
N GLY A 143 7.32 2.15 15.24
CA GLY A 143 7.55 2.50 16.64
C GLY A 143 8.04 1.33 17.50
N LEU A 144 8.74 0.36 16.90
CA LEU A 144 9.33 -0.77 17.64
C LEU A 144 10.64 -0.39 18.32
N GLY A 145 11.28 0.70 17.88
CA GLY A 145 12.50 1.25 18.50
C GLY A 145 13.77 0.47 18.22
N PHE A 146 13.75 -0.45 17.27
CA PHE A 146 14.94 -1.26 16.94
C PHE A 146 16.10 -0.42 16.44
N GLU A 147 15.80 0.68 15.74
CA GLU A 147 16.79 1.63 15.24
C GLU A 147 17.59 2.35 16.34
N ALA A 148 17.02 2.45 17.54
CA ALA A 148 17.68 3.06 18.71
C ALA A 148 18.40 2.05 19.60
N ASN A 149 18.28 0.75 19.34
CA ASN A 149 18.90 -0.30 20.13
C ASN A 149 20.26 -0.69 19.54
N PRO A 150 21.38 -0.59 20.31
CA PRO A 150 22.70 -0.99 19.84
C PRO A 150 22.84 -2.51 19.61
N ASN A 151 21.95 -3.30 20.18
CA ASN A 151 21.93 -4.75 20.00
C ASN A 151 20.82 -5.17 19.05
N PRO A 152 21.04 -6.17 18.18
CA PRO A 152 19.99 -6.71 17.35
C PRO A 152 18.86 -7.31 18.22
N PRO A 153 17.61 -7.28 17.73
CA PRO A 153 16.51 -7.94 18.44
C PRO A 153 16.77 -9.45 18.53
N THR A 154 16.48 -10.02 19.69
CA THR A 154 16.58 -11.47 19.95
C THR A 154 15.27 -12.16 19.66
#